data_78cc5677d58105968beae5026645d88d
#
_entry.id   78cc5677d58105968beae5026645d88d
#
_cell.length_a   1.000
_cell.length_b   1.000
_cell.length_c   1.000
_cell.angle_alpha   90.00
_cell.angle_beta   90.00
_cell.angle_gamma   90.00
#
_symmetry.space_group_name_H-M   'P 1'
#
loop_
_entity.id
_entity.type
_entity.pdbx_description
1 polymer ?
#
loop_
_entity_poly.entity_id
_entity_poly.type
_entity_poly.pdbx_seq_one_letter_code
_entity_poly.pdbx_strand_id
1 'polypeptide(L)'
;MDNNIKRHKIKLPQIILLVILIVGTIYVARENNKGRSVENTKVWSPNKVQKNSGNIFGTIYHITYEHSANLSDSIEARLNEVDNSLSPFNPESNISAINNNATDVPDERMLHVFN
;
A
#
# COMPACT_ATOMS: atom_id res chain seq x y z
N MET A 1 -26.61 -63.85 -32.01
CA MET A 1 -25.64 -62.72 -31.90
C MET A 1 -25.39 -62.50 -30.40
N ASP A 2 -24.35 -63.13 -29.93
CA ASP A 2 -23.98 -63.03 -28.51
C ASP A 2 -23.17 -61.79 -28.28
N ASN A 3 -23.81 -60.75 -27.81
CA ASN A 3 -23.14 -59.56 -27.28
C ASN A 3 -22.48 -59.94 -25.95
N ASN A 4 -21.31 -60.55 -26.07
CA ASN A 4 -20.46 -60.85 -24.94
C ASN A 4 -19.80 -59.57 -24.44
N ILE A 5 -20.55 -58.70 -23.79
CA ILE A 5 -20.00 -57.63 -23.03
C ILE A 5 -19.31 -58.26 -21.82
N LYS A 6 -18.01 -58.49 -21.94
CA LYS A 6 -17.16 -58.84 -20.81
C LYS A 6 -17.24 -57.72 -19.81
N ARG A 7 -18.18 -57.83 -18.86
CA ARG A 7 -18.14 -57.01 -17.68
C ARG A 7 -16.86 -57.39 -16.92
N HIS A 8 -15.84 -56.56 -17.06
CA HIS A 8 -14.70 -56.62 -16.16
C HIS A 8 -15.23 -56.46 -14.74
N LYS A 9 -15.35 -57.58 -14.03
CA LYS A 9 -15.60 -57.57 -12.59
C LYS A 9 -14.38 -56.98 -11.94
N ILE A 10 -14.41 -55.64 -11.67
CA ILE A 10 -13.39 -54.97 -10.90
C ILE A 10 -13.40 -55.62 -9.52
N LYS A 11 -12.28 -56.26 -9.15
CA LYS A 11 -12.16 -56.93 -7.86
C LYS A 11 -12.17 -55.88 -6.74
N LEU A 12 -12.86 -56.19 -5.64
CA LEU A 12 -13.01 -55.31 -4.47
C LEU A 12 -11.69 -54.65 -4.02
N PRO A 13 -10.53 -55.32 -3.98
CA PRO A 13 -9.24 -54.69 -3.63
C PRO A 13 -8.77 -53.62 -4.64
N GLN A 14 -9.14 -53.74 -5.93
CA GLN A 14 -8.82 -52.70 -6.92
C GLN A 14 -9.64 -51.45 -6.75
N ILE A 15 -10.90 -51.56 -6.33
CA ILE A 15 -11.75 -50.40 -6.02
C ILE A 15 -11.21 -49.65 -4.80
N ILE A 16 -10.78 -50.35 -3.76
CA ILE A 16 -10.22 -49.79 -2.55
C ILE A 16 -8.93 -49.05 -2.86
N LEU A 17 -8.04 -49.61 -3.68
CA LEU A 17 -6.81 -48.98 -4.12
C LEU A 17 -7.09 -47.70 -4.90
N LEU A 18 -8.06 -47.69 -5.80
CA LEU A 18 -8.47 -46.55 -6.59
C LEU A 18 -9.00 -45.40 -5.70
N VAL A 19 -9.85 -45.75 -4.72
CA VAL A 19 -10.40 -44.78 -3.77
C VAL A 19 -9.32 -44.17 -2.90
N ILE A 20 -8.36 -44.95 -2.41
CA ILE A 20 -7.20 -44.42 -1.65
C ILE A 20 -6.38 -43.48 -2.50
N LEU A 21 -6.15 -43.77 -3.77
CA LEU A 21 -5.39 -42.94 -4.69
C LEU A 21 -6.10 -41.60 -4.96
N ILE A 22 -7.41 -41.60 -5.14
CA ILE A 22 -8.24 -40.39 -5.32
C ILE A 22 -8.26 -39.55 -4.04
N VAL A 23 -8.47 -40.17 -2.88
CA VAL A 23 -8.45 -39.46 -1.59
C VAL A 23 -7.06 -38.89 -1.30
N GLY A 24 -5.99 -39.62 -1.60
CA GLY A 24 -4.61 -39.14 -1.46
C GLY A 24 -4.31 -37.92 -2.35
N THR A 25 -4.75 -37.95 -3.63
CA THR A 25 -4.58 -36.81 -4.53
C THR A 25 -5.36 -35.58 -4.12
N ILE A 26 -6.60 -35.76 -3.60
CA ILE A 26 -7.40 -34.66 -3.08
C ILE A 26 -6.77 -34.08 -1.80
N TYR A 27 -6.23 -34.94 -0.92
CA TYR A 27 -5.58 -34.52 0.31
C TYR A 27 -4.32 -33.68 0.02
N VAL A 28 -3.44 -34.18 -0.87
CA VAL A 28 -2.22 -33.46 -1.30
C VAL A 28 -2.57 -32.15 -2.03
N ALA A 29 -3.60 -32.14 -2.87
CA ALA A 29 -4.06 -30.93 -3.55
C ALA A 29 -4.61 -29.88 -2.57
N ARG A 30 -5.28 -30.33 -1.50
CA ARG A 30 -5.75 -29.42 -0.42
C ARG A 30 -4.61 -28.87 0.43
N GLU A 31 -3.59 -29.67 0.71
CA GLU A 31 -2.41 -29.25 1.47
C GLU A 31 -1.58 -28.24 0.67
N ASN A 32 -1.35 -28.48 -0.60
CA ASN A 32 -0.69 -27.55 -1.50
C ASN A 32 -1.48 -26.24 -1.72
N ASN A 33 -2.80 -26.28 -1.54
CA ASN A 33 -3.64 -25.08 -1.63
C ASN A 33 -3.70 -24.29 -0.31
N LYS A 34 -3.37 -24.93 0.83
CA LYS A 34 -3.24 -24.21 2.12
C LYS A 34 -1.89 -23.52 2.30
N GLY A 35 -0.89 -23.92 1.54
CA GLY A 35 0.46 -23.32 1.57
C GLY A 35 0.69 -22.22 0.55
N ARG A 36 -0.28 -21.93 -0.31
CA ARG A 36 -0.34 -20.66 -1.03
C ARG A 36 -1.14 -19.64 -0.21
N SER A 37 -0.67 -19.28 0.96
CA SER A 37 -0.63 -17.88 1.28
C SER A 37 0.00 -17.26 0.04
N VAL A 38 -0.78 -16.46 -0.64
CA VAL A 38 -0.25 -15.49 -1.60
C VAL A 38 0.81 -14.76 -0.79
N GLU A 39 2.03 -15.29 -0.83
CA GLU A 39 3.20 -14.51 -0.57
C GLU A 39 2.95 -13.27 -1.40
N ASN A 40 2.76 -12.13 -0.73
CA ASN A 40 2.68 -10.85 -1.36
C ASN A 40 3.77 -10.84 -2.42
N THR A 41 3.49 -11.38 -3.58
CA THR A 41 4.08 -10.89 -4.79
C THR A 41 3.68 -9.46 -4.73
N LYS A 42 4.57 -8.64 -4.19
CA LYS A 42 4.58 -7.22 -4.34
C LYS A 42 4.31 -7.05 -5.82
N VAL A 43 3.00 -6.94 -6.15
CA VAL A 43 2.58 -6.64 -7.51
C VAL A 43 3.32 -5.36 -7.74
N TRP A 44 4.39 -5.44 -8.53
CA TRP A 44 5.14 -4.29 -8.95
C TRP A 44 4.14 -3.46 -9.77
N SER A 45 3.39 -2.64 -9.04
CA SER A 45 2.55 -1.63 -9.65
C SER A 45 3.53 -0.62 -10.23
N PRO A 46 3.59 -0.46 -11.54
CA PRO A 46 4.48 0.53 -12.11
C PRO A 46 4.18 1.86 -11.45
N ASN A 47 5.21 2.52 -10.93
CA ASN A 47 5.08 3.83 -10.35
C ASN A 47 4.36 4.72 -11.36
N LYS A 48 3.24 5.27 -10.94
CA LYS A 48 2.48 6.20 -11.76
C LYS A 48 3.02 7.61 -11.51
N VAL A 49 3.21 8.36 -12.56
CA VAL A 49 3.57 9.79 -12.43
C VAL A 49 2.37 10.52 -11.83
N GLN A 50 2.56 11.11 -10.68
CA GLN A 50 1.60 11.94 -9.96
C GLN A 50 1.98 13.41 -10.11
N LYS A 51 0.97 14.28 -10.19
CA LYS A 51 1.16 15.73 -10.26
C LYS A 51 0.23 16.39 -9.28
N ASN A 52 0.77 17.19 -8.41
CA ASN A 52 0.03 17.93 -7.39
C ASN A 52 0.39 19.40 -7.48
N SER A 53 -0.58 20.26 -7.26
CA SER A 53 -0.40 21.71 -7.22
C SER A 53 -1.31 22.33 -6.18
N GLY A 54 -0.90 23.44 -5.61
CA GLY A 54 -1.66 24.17 -4.62
C GLY A 54 -1.04 25.53 -4.32
N ASN A 55 -1.61 26.25 -3.37
CA ASN A 55 -1.12 27.53 -2.89
C ASN A 55 -0.50 27.37 -1.51
N ILE A 56 0.69 27.90 -1.32
CA ILE A 56 1.39 27.91 -0.02
C ILE A 56 2.41 29.05 -0.01
N PHE A 57 2.78 29.58 1.15
CA PHE A 57 3.74 30.67 1.30
C PHE A 57 3.46 31.91 0.45
N GLY A 58 2.17 32.18 0.17
CA GLY A 58 1.77 33.29 -0.70
C GLY A 58 2.07 33.05 -2.19
N THR A 59 2.40 31.83 -2.61
CA THR A 59 2.72 31.46 -4.00
C THR A 59 2.07 30.13 -4.38
N ILE A 60 2.31 29.69 -5.61
CA ILE A 60 1.79 28.42 -6.15
C ILE A 60 2.94 27.41 -6.20
N TYR A 61 2.66 26.16 -5.82
CA TYR A 61 3.60 25.06 -6.01
C TYR A 61 3.10 24.07 -7.06
N HIS A 62 4.04 23.41 -7.73
CA HIS A 62 3.81 22.28 -8.62
C HIS A 62 4.81 21.19 -8.30
N ILE A 63 4.32 20.02 -7.96
CA ILE A 63 5.15 18.85 -7.61
C ILE A 63 4.80 17.70 -8.55
N THR A 64 5.83 17.11 -9.15
CA THR A 64 5.71 15.90 -9.96
C THR A 64 6.60 14.83 -9.35
N TYR A 65 6.03 13.64 -9.11
CA TYR A 65 6.73 12.51 -8.50
C TYR A 65 6.20 11.19 -9.04
N GLU A 66 7.00 10.14 -8.86
CA GLU A 66 6.62 8.78 -9.24
C GLU A 66 6.27 7.97 -7.99
N HIS A 67 5.00 7.61 -7.87
CA HIS A 67 4.52 6.79 -6.77
C HIS A 67 3.22 6.06 -7.14
N SER A 68 2.99 4.90 -6.55
CA SER A 68 1.76 4.11 -6.78
C SER A 68 0.51 4.78 -6.23
N ALA A 69 0.64 5.57 -5.15
CA ALA A 69 -0.45 6.32 -4.52
C ALA A 69 -0.29 7.83 -4.73
N ASN A 70 -1.41 8.55 -4.71
CA ASN A 70 -1.40 10.00 -4.64
C ASN A 70 -1.07 10.45 -3.21
N LEU A 71 -0.03 11.25 -3.05
CA LEU A 71 0.45 11.78 -1.77
C LEU A 71 0.04 13.24 -1.53
N SER A 72 -0.97 13.74 -2.26
CA SER A 72 -1.45 15.13 -2.18
C SER A 72 -1.64 15.60 -0.75
N ASP A 73 -2.44 14.86 0.02
CA ASP A 73 -2.80 15.22 1.39
C ASP A 73 -1.58 15.26 2.32
N SER A 74 -0.66 14.32 2.14
CA SER A 74 0.58 14.28 2.93
C SER A 74 1.53 15.41 2.58
N ILE A 75 1.62 15.79 1.31
CA ILE A 75 2.43 16.91 0.83
C ILE A 75 1.84 18.21 1.39
N GLU A 76 0.54 18.43 1.25
CA GLU A 76 -0.15 19.60 1.72
C GLU A 76 -0.03 19.76 3.25
N ALA A 77 -0.22 18.68 4.00
CA ALA A 77 -0.02 18.70 5.45
C ALA A 77 1.39 19.14 5.85
N ARG A 78 2.43 18.64 5.17
CA ARG A 78 3.82 19.03 5.46
C ARG A 78 4.11 20.48 5.07
N LEU A 79 3.59 20.94 3.94
CA LEU A 79 3.75 22.33 3.51
C LEU A 79 3.06 23.30 4.50
N ASN A 80 1.85 22.96 4.94
CA ASN A 80 1.11 23.75 5.95
C ASN A 80 1.82 23.80 7.31
N GLU A 81 2.45 22.71 7.76
CA GLU A 81 3.27 22.71 8.97
C GLU A 81 4.42 23.73 8.89
N VAL A 82 5.09 23.80 7.73
CA VAL A 82 6.17 24.77 7.51
C VAL A 82 5.63 26.20 7.40
N ASP A 83 4.50 26.39 6.70
CA ASP A 83 3.85 27.68 6.55
C ASP A 83 3.46 28.29 7.91
N ASN A 84 2.84 27.46 8.78
CA ASN A 84 2.43 27.89 10.12
C ASN A 84 3.61 28.24 11.04
N SER A 85 4.79 27.74 10.79
CA SER A 85 5.98 28.01 11.58
C SER A 85 6.80 29.18 11.00
N LEU A 86 7.15 29.10 9.72
CA LEU A 86 8.23 29.87 9.10
C LEU A 86 7.79 30.84 8.01
N SER A 87 6.51 30.88 7.64
CA SER A 87 6.06 31.77 6.57
C SER A 87 5.78 33.20 7.08
N PRO A 88 6.53 34.20 6.61
CA PRO A 88 6.21 35.59 6.94
C PRO A 88 4.95 36.10 6.23
N PHE A 89 4.46 35.37 5.22
CA PHE A 89 3.22 35.68 4.50
C PHE A 89 1.96 35.16 5.20
N ASN A 90 2.13 34.24 6.15
CA ASN A 90 1.05 33.77 7.01
C ASN A 90 1.05 34.62 8.31
N PRO A 91 0.04 35.47 8.53
CA PRO A 91 -0.02 36.33 9.72
C PRO A 91 -0.16 35.54 11.03
N GLU A 92 -0.61 34.29 10.95
CA GLU A 92 -0.79 33.39 12.12
C GLU A 92 0.44 32.51 12.36
N SER A 93 1.49 32.63 11.54
CA SER A 93 2.71 31.84 11.70
C SER A 93 3.52 32.27 12.93
N ASN A 94 4.32 31.35 13.47
CA ASN A 94 5.19 31.66 14.61
C ASN A 94 6.20 32.77 14.29
N ILE A 95 6.80 32.78 13.10
CA ILE A 95 7.73 33.84 12.70
C ILE A 95 7.04 35.20 12.60
N SER A 96 5.79 35.26 12.13
CA SER A 96 5.00 36.50 12.10
C SER A 96 4.69 37.02 13.50
N ALA A 97 4.37 36.11 14.45
CA ALA A 97 4.18 36.46 15.84
C ALA A 97 5.46 37.04 16.48
N ILE A 98 6.63 36.46 16.19
CA ILE A 98 7.92 36.98 16.67
C ILE A 98 8.22 38.33 16.02
N ASN A 99 8.02 38.48 14.72
CA ASN A 99 8.26 39.75 14.03
C ASN A 99 7.35 40.92 14.53
N ASN A 100 6.17 40.58 15.00
CA ASN A 100 5.20 41.54 15.57
C ASN A 100 5.37 41.74 17.08
N ASN A 101 6.40 41.15 17.69
CA ASN A 101 6.62 41.15 19.16
C ASN A 101 5.45 40.58 19.98
N ALA A 102 4.67 39.68 19.38
CA ALA A 102 3.59 38.98 20.07
C ALA A 102 4.11 37.79 20.90
N THR A 103 5.25 37.24 20.51
CA THR A 103 5.99 36.23 21.26
C THR A 103 7.48 36.35 20.96
N ASP A 104 8.32 35.85 21.85
CA ASP A 104 9.76 35.69 21.70
C ASP A 104 10.16 34.19 21.71
N VAL A 105 9.17 33.31 21.77
CA VAL A 105 9.37 31.86 21.87
C VAL A 105 9.26 31.24 20.47
N PRO A 106 10.38 30.73 19.90
CA PRO A 106 10.33 29.96 18.68
C PRO A 106 9.67 28.60 18.91
N ASP A 107 8.93 28.13 17.93
CA ASP A 107 8.38 26.79 17.96
C ASP A 107 9.45 25.71 17.68
N GLU A 108 9.11 24.44 17.89
CA GLU A 108 10.03 23.31 17.73
C GLU A 108 10.63 23.25 16.31
N ARG A 109 9.85 23.55 15.29
CA ARG A 109 10.28 23.53 13.90
C ARG A 109 11.30 24.62 13.61
N MET A 110 11.06 25.82 14.11
CA MET A 110 11.98 26.94 14.01
C MET A 110 13.30 26.65 14.72
N LEU A 111 13.25 26.07 15.92
CA LEU A 111 14.43 25.64 16.66
C LEU A 111 15.23 24.60 15.87
N HIS A 112 14.55 23.66 15.19
CA HIS A 112 15.20 22.64 14.40
C HIS A 112 15.93 23.21 13.16
N VAL A 113 15.39 24.27 12.58
CA VAL A 113 15.98 24.91 11.37
C VAL A 113 17.16 25.81 11.73
N PHE A 114 17.13 26.45 12.90
CA PHE A 114 18.14 27.45 13.31
C PHE A 114 19.18 26.93 14.32
N ASN A 115 19.12 25.67 14.72
CA ASN A 115 20.17 24.98 15.47
C ASN A 115 21.03 24.12 14.51
#